data_45b4747396f5bdfbefd181307029002a
#
_entry.id   45b4747396f5bdfbefd181307029002a
#
_cell.length_a   1.000
_cell.length_b   1.000
_cell.length_c   1.000
_cell.angle_alpha   90.00
_cell.angle_beta   90.00
_cell.angle_gamma   90.00
#
_symmetry.space_group_name_H-M   'P 1'
#
loop_
_entity.id
_entity.type
_entity.pdbx_description
1 polymer ?
#
loop_
_entity_poly.entity_id
_entity_poly.type
_entity_poly.pdbx_seq_one_letter_code
_entity_poly.pdbx_strand_id
1 'polypeptide(L)'
;MKRWTLAGALLGAVAAVTAYAPAAWLAEAVNEATDQRLMLADARGTVWRGSAVVVLTGGAGSRDASALAGRLQWTLGLDGTVLALRARQACCIQGELMLRLRPGLGRLRVELPVPVGATQLLGQWPAAWLAGLGTPWNTLQPSGTLALSSGGFAADAVQGRWTFTGRAELELRSMASSLSTLEVLGSYRLSLQGDERGDAARLQLSTSDGALQLVGSGSWTASRLHFTGQASAAPGSESALSNLLNIIGRRQGALSLISIG
;
A
#
# COMPACT_ATOMS: atom_id res chain seq x y z
N MET A 1 34.69 -30.79 26.77
CA MET A 1 34.39 -31.09 25.36
C MET A 1 32.91 -31.03 25.01
N LYS A 2 31.98 -31.63 25.79
CA LYS A 2 30.53 -31.65 25.49
C LYS A 2 29.85 -30.27 25.32
N ARG A 3 30.33 -29.21 26.00
CA ARG A 3 29.76 -27.85 25.86
C ARG A 3 30.04 -27.19 24.50
N TRP A 4 31.22 -27.43 23.93
CA TRP A 4 31.59 -26.88 22.61
C TRP A 4 30.87 -27.58 21.47
N THR A 5 30.65 -28.90 21.58
CA THR A 5 29.87 -29.65 20.59
C THR A 5 28.39 -29.22 20.60
N LEU A 6 27.80 -28.97 21.77
CA LEU A 6 26.44 -28.45 21.88
C LEU A 6 26.33 -27.01 21.32
N ALA A 7 27.28 -26.15 21.60
CA ALA A 7 27.30 -24.80 21.04
C ALA A 7 27.45 -24.81 19.51
N GLY A 8 28.31 -25.65 18.96
CA GLY A 8 28.44 -25.83 17.51
C GLY A 8 27.19 -26.37 16.85
N ALA A 9 26.54 -27.38 17.46
CA ALA A 9 25.28 -27.92 16.98
C ALA A 9 24.13 -26.86 17.00
N LEU A 10 24.04 -26.06 18.07
CA LEU A 10 23.05 -24.98 18.18
C LEU A 10 23.30 -23.91 17.11
N LEU A 11 24.53 -23.47 16.93
CA LEU A 11 24.89 -22.49 15.89
C LEU A 11 24.60 -23.03 14.49
N GLY A 12 24.94 -24.29 14.21
CA GLY A 12 24.59 -24.93 12.94
C GLY A 12 23.08 -25.03 12.71
N ALA A 13 22.32 -25.37 13.73
CA ALA A 13 20.84 -25.42 13.65
C ALA A 13 20.24 -24.03 13.38
N VAL A 14 20.69 -23.01 14.10
CA VAL A 14 20.25 -21.63 13.88
C VAL A 14 20.58 -21.16 12.46
N ALA A 15 21.82 -21.42 11.98
CA ALA A 15 22.22 -21.07 10.63
C ALA A 15 21.37 -21.79 9.57
N ALA A 16 21.09 -23.08 9.76
CA ALA A 16 20.23 -23.86 8.86
C ALA A 16 18.79 -23.33 8.84
N VAL A 17 18.18 -23.09 10.02
CA VAL A 17 16.83 -22.53 10.13
C VAL A 17 16.75 -21.16 9.47
N THR A 18 17.77 -20.30 9.64
CA THR A 18 17.83 -18.99 9.00
C THR A 18 17.96 -19.09 7.49
N ALA A 19 18.86 -19.94 7.00
CA ALA A 19 19.12 -20.12 5.56
C ALA A 19 17.90 -20.71 4.81
N TYR A 20 17.16 -21.60 5.46
CA TYR A 20 16.01 -22.30 4.87
C TYR A 20 14.67 -21.85 5.44
N ALA A 21 14.61 -20.68 6.08
CA ALA A 21 13.37 -20.10 6.64
C ALA A 21 12.24 -20.13 5.61
N PRO A 22 11.10 -20.82 5.89
CA PRO A 22 10.00 -20.96 4.92
C PRO A 22 9.39 -19.60 4.56
N ALA A 23 8.94 -19.44 3.31
CA ALA A 23 8.21 -18.27 2.85
C ALA A 23 6.94 -17.97 3.66
N ALA A 24 6.36 -19.00 4.29
CA ALA A 24 5.20 -18.87 5.17
C ALA A 24 5.47 -17.94 6.37
N TRP A 25 6.70 -17.88 6.88
CA TRP A 25 7.04 -16.95 7.97
C TRP A 25 6.99 -15.49 7.53
N LEU A 26 7.43 -15.20 6.30
CA LEU A 26 7.28 -13.86 5.73
C LEU A 26 5.78 -13.55 5.51
N ALA A 27 5.02 -14.52 5.02
CA ALA A 27 3.58 -14.35 4.81
C ALA A 27 2.84 -14.03 6.13
N GLU A 28 3.18 -14.74 7.20
CA GLU A 28 2.59 -14.48 8.52
C GLU A 28 3.01 -13.12 9.08
N ALA A 29 4.29 -12.76 8.97
CA ALA A 29 4.78 -11.45 9.40
C ALA A 29 4.09 -10.29 8.65
N VAL A 30 3.83 -10.44 7.35
CA VAL A 30 3.07 -9.44 6.57
C VAL A 30 1.61 -9.39 7.02
N ASN A 31 1.01 -10.55 7.24
CA ASN A 31 -0.37 -10.69 7.71
C ASN A 31 -0.57 -9.98 9.06
N GLU A 32 0.31 -10.24 10.03
CA GLU A 32 0.28 -9.58 11.34
C GLU A 32 0.55 -8.08 11.25
N ALA A 33 1.57 -7.66 10.49
CA ALA A 33 1.95 -6.26 10.37
C ALA A 33 0.89 -5.38 9.68
N THR A 34 -0.05 -5.99 8.94
CA THR A 34 -1.13 -5.31 8.22
C THR A 34 -2.52 -5.52 8.84
N ASP A 35 -2.60 -6.00 10.07
CA ASP A 35 -3.88 -6.37 10.71
C ASP A 35 -4.73 -7.27 9.82
N GLN A 36 -4.11 -8.28 9.20
CA GLN A 36 -4.71 -9.24 8.27
C GLN A 36 -5.33 -8.61 7.01
N ARG A 37 -4.97 -7.38 6.65
CA ARG A 37 -5.52 -6.72 5.45
C ARG A 37 -4.77 -7.07 4.18
N LEU A 38 -3.50 -7.46 4.29
CA LEU A 38 -2.69 -7.94 3.19
C LEU A 38 -2.19 -9.34 3.48
N MET A 39 -2.61 -10.31 2.69
CA MET A 39 -2.22 -11.70 2.83
C MET A 39 -1.35 -12.13 1.64
N LEU A 40 -0.31 -12.91 1.92
CA LEU A 40 0.48 -13.61 0.95
C LEU A 40 0.04 -15.09 0.92
N ALA A 41 -1.03 -15.37 0.17
CA ALA A 41 -1.62 -16.70 0.09
C ALA A 41 -0.76 -17.65 -0.74
N ASP A 42 -0.82 -18.95 -0.44
CA ASP A 42 -0.05 -20.01 -1.12
C ASP A 42 1.44 -19.64 -1.21
N ALA A 43 2.03 -19.20 -0.10
CA ALA A 43 3.44 -18.83 -0.04
C ALA A 43 4.34 -20.05 -0.29
N ARG A 44 5.28 -19.94 -1.24
CA ARG A 44 6.19 -21.00 -1.65
C ARG A 44 7.63 -20.53 -1.65
N GLY A 45 8.55 -21.46 -1.35
CA GLY A 45 9.98 -21.18 -1.28
C GLY A 45 10.42 -20.74 0.12
N THR A 46 11.36 -19.83 0.19
CA THR A 46 11.95 -19.33 1.43
C THR A 46 11.69 -17.82 1.60
N VAL A 47 11.97 -17.30 2.79
CA VAL A 47 12.00 -15.85 3.07
C VAL A 47 12.94 -15.13 2.08
N TRP A 48 14.04 -15.78 1.69
CA TRP A 48 15.05 -15.22 0.80
C TRP A 48 14.65 -15.25 -0.68
N ARG A 49 13.94 -16.30 -1.10
CA ARG A 49 13.41 -16.46 -2.46
C ARG A 49 12.07 -17.17 -2.40
N GLY A 50 11.03 -16.47 -2.74
CA GLY A 50 9.71 -17.03 -2.66
C GLY A 50 8.73 -16.43 -3.65
N SER A 51 7.53 -16.96 -3.61
CA SER A 51 6.40 -16.43 -4.34
C SER A 51 5.10 -16.66 -3.59
N ALA A 52 4.14 -15.77 -3.78
CA ALA A 52 2.80 -15.89 -3.19
C ALA A 52 1.75 -15.20 -4.07
N VAL A 53 0.49 -15.50 -3.84
CA VAL A 53 -0.64 -14.72 -4.37
C VAL A 53 -0.93 -13.60 -3.39
N VAL A 54 -0.97 -12.36 -3.89
CA VAL A 54 -1.28 -11.19 -3.07
C VAL A 54 -2.78 -11.03 -2.97
N VAL A 55 -3.30 -11.01 -1.75
CA VAL A 55 -4.73 -10.92 -1.47
C VAL A 55 -4.97 -9.75 -0.51
N LEU A 56 -5.87 -8.85 -0.87
CA LEU A 56 -6.43 -7.87 0.06
C LEU A 56 -7.65 -8.48 0.76
N THR A 57 -7.77 -8.21 2.05
CA THR A 57 -8.90 -8.65 2.86
C THR A 57 -9.41 -7.48 3.71
N GLY A 58 -10.64 -7.58 4.20
CA GLY A 58 -11.21 -6.58 5.11
C GLY A 58 -10.69 -6.65 6.55
N GLY A 59 -9.62 -7.44 6.81
CA GLY A 59 -9.05 -7.65 8.14
C GLY A 59 -9.64 -8.86 8.87
N ALA A 60 -9.30 -8.99 10.14
CA ALA A 60 -9.69 -10.13 10.97
C ALA A 60 -11.22 -10.40 10.96
N GLY A 61 -11.59 -11.62 10.65
CA GLY A 61 -13.00 -12.05 10.61
C GLY A 61 -13.82 -11.57 9.40
N SER A 62 -13.24 -10.81 8.48
CA SER A 62 -13.90 -10.40 7.23
C SER A 62 -14.01 -11.57 6.26
N ARG A 63 -15.10 -11.59 5.50
CA ARG A 63 -15.29 -12.52 4.38
C ARG A 63 -14.91 -11.87 3.03
N ASP A 64 -14.67 -10.56 3.04
CA ASP A 64 -14.23 -9.85 1.84
C ASP A 64 -12.77 -10.18 1.55
N ALA A 65 -12.51 -10.59 0.32
CA ALA A 65 -11.17 -10.87 -0.16
C ALA A 65 -11.09 -10.64 -1.66
N SER A 66 -9.98 -10.08 -2.14
CA SER A 66 -9.70 -9.90 -3.56
C SER A 66 -8.25 -10.22 -3.84
N ALA A 67 -8.01 -11.18 -4.73
CA ALA A 67 -6.68 -11.61 -5.12
C ALA A 67 -6.20 -10.88 -6.37
N LEU A 68 -4.93 -10.52 -6.42
CA LEU A 68 -4.29 -10.07 -7.66
C LEU A 68 -4.00 -11.25 -8.58
N ALA A 69 -4.13 -10.99 -9.88
CA ALA A 69 -3.77 -11.96 -10.90
C ALA A 69 -2.27 -12.25 -10.87
N GLY A 70 -1.92 -13.53 -11.00
CA GLY A 70 -0.52 -13.98 -10.98
C GLY A 70 0.08 -14.03 -9.58
N ARG A 71 1.36 -14.36 -9.55
CA ARG A 71 2.13 -14.51 -8.31
C ARG A 71 3.13 -13.38 -8.16
N LEU A 72 3.18 -12.79 -6.99
CA LEU A 72 4.30 -11.97 -6.56
C LEU A 72 5.50 -12.88 -6.33
N GLN A 73 6.62 -12.56 -6.95
CA GLN A 73 7.89 -13.23 -6.75
C GLN A 73 8.83 -12.26 -6.03
N TRP A 74 9.58 -12.74 -5.05
CA TRP A 74 10.55 -11.91 -4.36
C TRP A 74 11.90 -12.59 -4.22
N THR A 75 12.91 -11.75 -4.13
CA THR A 75 14.25 -12.12 -3.70
C THR A 75 14.71 -11.11 -2.67
N LEU A 76 15.06 -11.60 -1.49
CA LEU A 76 15.68 -10.84 -0.41
C LEU A 76 17.15 -11.19 -0.37
N GLY A 77 18.01 -10.19 -0.40
CA GLY A 77 19.46 -10.38 -0.38
C GLY A 77 20.19 -9.22 0.27
N LEU A 78 21.48 -9.34 0.43
CA LEU A 78 22.34 -8.26 0.91
C LEU A 78 22.86 -7.45 -0.29
N ASP A 79 22.74 -6.14 -0.21
CA ASP A 79 23.37 -5.16 -1.09
C ASP A 79 24.30 -4.31 -0.23
N GLY A 80 25.56 -4.75 -0.11
CA GLY A 80 26.48 -4.25 0.90
C GLY A 80 26.01 -4.60 2.32
N THR A 81 25.70 -3.59 3.13
CA THR A 81 25.20 -3.75 4.51
C THR A 81 23.67 -3.60 4.63
N VAL A 82 22.98 -3.48 3.51
CA VAL A 82 21.53 -3.21 3.45
C VAL A 82 20.83 -4.44 2.90
N LEU A 83 19.69 -4.80 3.47
CA LEU A 83 18.81 -5.81 2.87
C LEU A 83 18.08 -5.19 1.67
N ALA A 84 18.20 -5.83 0.52
CA ALA A 84 17.51 -5.45 -0.71
C ALA A 84 16.40 -6.48 -1.00
N LEU A 85 15.16 -6.04 -0.95
CA LEU A 85 14.01 -6.81 -1.41
C LEU A 85 13.73 -6.41 -2.87
N ARG A 86 13.80 -7.38 -3.75
CA ARG A 86 13.42 -7.23 -5.16
C ARG A 86 12.14 -8.01 -5.39
N ALA A 87 11.13 -7.34 -5.90
CA ALA A 87 9.81 -7.92 -6.13
C ALA A 87 9.39 -7.75 -7.59
N ARG A 88 8.77 -8.79 -8.16
CA ARG A 88 8.24 -8.82 -9.52
C ARG A 88 6.85 -9.42 -9.52
N GLN A 89 5.96 -8.84 -10.29
CA GLN A 89 4.64 -9.40 -10.53
C GLN A 89 4.20 -9.03 -11.95
N ALA A 90 3.92 -10.02 -12.76
CA ALA A 90 3.71 -9.84 -14.20
C ALA A 90 2.52 -8.91 -14.54
N CYS A 91 1.44 -8.92 -13.73
CA CYS A 91 0.27 -8.08 -13.99
C CYS A 91 0.52 -6.60 -13.71
N CYS A 92 1.29 -6.31 -12.65
CA CYS A 92 1.01 -5.07 -11.93
C CYS A 92 2.27 -4.29 -11.52
N ILE A 93 3.45 -4.91 -11.44
CA ILE A 93 4.72 -4.23 -11.14
C ILE A 93 5.46 -3.97 -12.46
N GLN A 94 5.88 -2.74 -12.66
CA GLN A 94 6.66 -2.33 -13.84
C GLN A 94 8.11 -2.79 -13.68
N GLY A 95 8.44 -3.93 -14.33
CA GLY A 95 9.77 -4.53 -14.26
C GLY A 95 10.07 -5.13 -12.88
N GLU A 96 10.93 -4.50 -12.10
CA GLU A 96 11.33 -4.94 -10.76
C GLU A 96 11.20 -3.79 -9.75
N LEU A 97 10.42 -4.02 -8.72
CA LEU A 97 10.34 -3.12 -7.57
C LEU A 97 11.49 -3.46 -6.60
N MET A 98 12.35 -2.49 -6.34
CA MET A 98 13.42 -2.62 -5.36
C MET A 98 13.07 -1.82 -4.10
N LEU A 99 13.17 -2.48 -2.94
CA LEU A 99 13.07 -1.86 -1.63
C LEU A 99 14.38 -2.09 -0.88
N ARG A 100 14.93 -1.06 -0.28
CA ARG A 100 16.06 -1.17 0.64
C ARG A 100 15.56 -1.13 2.07
N LEU A 101 15.90 -2.18 2.82
CA LEU A 101 15.49 -2.35 4.21
C LEU A 101 16.74 -2.22 5.09
N ARG A 102 16.69 -1.29 6.04
CA ARG A 102 17.75 -1.10 7.03
C ARG A 102 17.21 -1.38 8.41
N PRO A 103 17.29 -2.63 8.88
CA PRO A 103 16.90 -2.97 10.23
C PRO A 103 17.92 -2.43 11.24
N GLY A 104 17.44 -1.96 12.38
CA GLY A 104 18.22 -1.53 13.53
C GLY A 104 17.53 -1.95 14.83
N LEU A 105 18.15 -1.70 15.97
CA LEU A 105 17.54 -1.99 17.27
C LEU A 105 16.32 -1.07 17.48
N GLY A 106 15.11 -1.64 17.41
CA GLY A 106 13.85 -0.91 17.52
C GLY A 106 13.58 0.09 16.39
N ARG A 107 14.29 -0.05 15.26
CA ARG A 107 14.15 0.81 14.08
C ARG A 107 14.13 -0.02 12.81
N LEU A 108 13.25 0.35 11.89
CA LEU A 108 13.24 -0.18 10.53
C LEU A 108 13.10 0.99 9.56
N ARG A 109 14.08 1.14 8.66
CA ARG A 109 13.96 2.09 7.56
C ARG A 109 13.71 1.33 6.25
N VAL A 110 12.68 1.75 5.55
CA VAL A 110 12.29 1.23 4.24
C VAL A 110 12.46 2.35 3.21
N GLU A 111 13.27 2.12 2.19
CA GLU A 111 13.54 3.09 1.13
C GLU A 111 13.14 2.53 -0.22
N LEU A 112 12.49 3.36 -1.03
CA LEU A 112 12.29 3.17 -2.46
C LEU A 112 13.38 3.95 -3.19
N PRO A 113 14.48 3.31 -3.60
CA PRO A 113 15.57 4.01 -4.27
C PRO A 113 15.12 4.43 -5.67
N VAL A 114 15.11 5.74 -5.89
CA VAL A 114 14.85 6.36 -7.20
C VAL A 114 15.99 7.34 -7.48
N PRO A 115 16.48 7.46 -8.72
CA PRO A 115 17.47 8.47 -9.07
C PRO A 115 17.02 9.87 -8.65
N VAL A 116 17.96 10.68 -8.19
CA VAL A 116 17.66 12.06 -7.75
C VAL A 116 16.99 12.85 -8.86
N GLY A 117 15.84 13.46 -8.54
CA GLY A 117 15.07 14.26 -9.50
C GLY A 117 14.19 13.45 -10.47
N ALA A 118 14.23 12.12 -10.40
CA ALA A 118 13.35 11.26 -11.19
C ALA A 118 12.09 10.88 -10.42
N THR A 119 11.01 10.65 -11.15
CA THR A 119 9.82 9.96 -10.66
C THR A 119 9.71 8.63 -11.38
N GLN A 120 9.60 7.54 -10.64
CA GLN A 120 9.51 6.20 -11.20
C GLN A 120 8.13 5.62 -10.95
N LEU A 121 7.50 5.11 -12.01
CA LEU A 121 6.30 4.30 -11.90
C LEU A 121 6.69 2.93 -11.32
N LEU A 122 6.13 2.61 -10.16
CA LEU A 122 6.41 1.37 -9.43
C LEU A 122 5.50 0.24 -9.89
N GLY A 123 4.24 0.57 -10.17
CA GLY A 123 3.27 -0.42 -10.62
C GLY A 123 1.91 0.17 -10.91
N GLN A 124 1.06 -0.68 -11.49
CA GLN A 124 -0.33 -0.37 -11.81
C GLN A 124 -1.20 -1.55 -11.39
N TRP A 125 -2.27 -1.28 -10.68
CA TRP A 125 -3.19 -2.30 -10.16
C TRP A 125 -4.63 -1.99 -10.58
N PRO A 126 -5.47 -3.00 -10.80
CA PRO A 126 -6.89 -2.78 -11.03
C PRO A 126 -7.54 -2.24 -9.75
N ALA A 127 -8.33 -1.18 -9.87
CA ALA A 127 -9.03 -0.59 -8.72
C ALA A 127 -10.03 -1.57 -8.07
N ALA A 128 -10.55 -2.52 -8.83
CA ALA A 128 -11.42 -3.59 -8.33
C ALA A 128 -10.77 -4.43 -7.21
N TRP A 129 -9.44 -4.46 -7.15
CA TRP A 129 -8.71 -5.14 -6.07
C TRP A 129 -9.02 -4.55 -4.70
N LEU A 130 -9.31 -3.25 -4.61
CA LEU A 130 -9.68 -2.57 -3.35
C LEU A 130 -10.95 -3.12 -2.71
N ALA A 131 -11.84 -3.77 -3.48
CA ALA A 131 -13.05 -4.38 -2.92
C ALA A 131 -12.76 -5.41 -1.83
N GLY A 132 -11.57 -6.05 -1.88
CA GLY A 132 -11.10 -6.95 -0.83
C GLY A 132 -10.93 -6.31 0.53
N LEU A 133 -10.71 -5.00 0.62
CA LEU A 133 -10.58 -4.28 1.90
C LEU A 133 -11.90 -4.15 2.68
N GLY A 134 -13.02 -4.67 2.15
CA GLY A 134 -14.32 -4.57 2.79
C GLY A 134 -14.95 -3.18 2.64
N THR A 135 -15.85 -2.84 3.57
CA THR A 135 -16.56 -1.55 3.54
C THR A 135 -15.60 -0.37 3.74
N PRO A 136 -15.71 0.70 2.92
CA PRO A 136 -16.76 0.94 1.91
C PRO A 136 -16.47 0.38 0.52
N TRP A 137 -15.29 -0.18 0.27
CA TRP A 137 -14.82 -0.55 -1.08
C TRP A 137 -15.63 -1.67 -1.74
N ASN A 138 -16.07 -2.66 -0.94
CA ASN A 138 -16.95 -3.73 -1.41
C ASN A 138 -18.32 -3.23 -1.87
N THR A 139 -18.82 -2.14 -1.28
CA THR A 139 -20.08 -1.47 -1.66
C THR A 139 -19.88 -0.58 -2.89
N LEU A 140 -18.78 0.18 -2.90
CA LEU A 140 -18.44 1.07 -4.02
C LEU A 140 -18.12 0.31 -5.31
N GLN A 141 -17.57 -0.90 -5.18
CA GLN A 141 -17.10 -1.73 -6.30
C GLN A 141 -16.32 -0.90 -7.34
N PRO A 142 -15.19 -0.30 -6.91
CA PRO A 142 -14.45 0.58 -7.80
C PRO A 142 -13.89 -0.18 -8.98
N SER A 143 -13.90 0.45 -10.15
CA SER A 143 -13.16 0.00 -11.33
C SER A 143 -12.26 1.12 -11.85
N GLY A 144 -11.32 0.79 -12.72
CA GLY A 144 -10.27 1.70 -13.18
C GLY A 144 -8.88 1.20 -12.82
N THR A 145 -7.90 2.09 -12.86
CA THR A 145 -6.48 1.74 -12.64
C THR A 145 -5.87 2.60 -11.55
N LEU A 146 -5.17 1.97 -10.62
CA LEU A 146 -4.33 2.60 -9.61
C LEU A 146 -2.89 2.57 -10.10
N ALA A 147 -2.24 3.71 -10.26
CA ALA A 147 -0.84 3.82 -10.67
C ALA A 147 -0.03 4.48 -9.56
N LEU A 148 0.92 3.75 -8.99
CA LEU A 148 1.79 4.24 -7.91
C LEU A 148 3.13 4.64 -8.48
N SER A 149 3.55 5.85 -8.20
CA SER A 149 4.88 6.38 -8.52
C SER A 149 5.59 6.90 -7.28
N SER A 150 6.92 6.93 -7.34
CA SER A 150 7.75 7.45 -6.25
C SER A 150 8.83 8.37 -6.78
N GLY A 151 9.09 9.44 -6.05
CA GLY A 151 10.22 10.36 -6.23
C GLY A 151 11.23 10.25 -5.09
N GLY A 152 11.58 9.00 -4.69
CA GLY A 152 12.54 8.77 -3.61
C GLY A 152 11.91 8.74 -2.22
N PHE A 153 10.80 8.01 -2.08
CA PHE A 153 10.10 7.89 -0.81
C PHE A 153 10.83 6.96 0.16
N ALA A 154 10.92 7.38 1.42
CA ALA A 154 11.41 6.56 2.50
C ALA A 154 10.53 6.68 3.75
N ALA A 155 10.38 5.58 4.46
CA ALA A 155 9.65 5.47 5.72
C ALA A 155 10.57 4.91 6.80
N ASP A 156 10.64 5.58 7.92
CA ASP A 156 11.37 5.16 9.11
C ASP A 156 10.37 4.80 10.23
N ALA A 157 10.41 3.58 10.71
CA ALA A 157 9.70 3.14 11.91
C ALA A 157 10.67 3.10 13.08
N VAL A 158 10.42 3.87 14.12
CA VAL A 158 11.20 3.89 15.37
C VAL A 158 10.25 3.73 16.55
N GLN A 159 10.36 2.61 17.26
CA GLN A 159 9.50 2.31 18.42
C GLN A 159 8.00 2.50 18.14
N GLY A 160 7.54 2.07 16.97
CA GLY A 160 6.14 2.19 16.54
C GLY A 160 5.72 3.56 16.00
N ARG A 161 6.64 4.52 15.95
CA ARG A 161 6.40 5.83 15.31
C ARG A 161 6.94 5.82 13.89
N TRP A 162 6.11 6.26 12.96
CA TRP A 162 6.48 6.38 11.56
C TRP A 162 6.84 7.82 11.21
N THR A 163 7.94 7.96 10.50
CA THR A 163 8.35 9.22 9.88
C THR A 163 8.57 8.99 8.39
N PHE A 164 8.25 9.98 7.57
CA PHE A 164 8.25 9.83 6.13
C PHE A 164 9.08 10.95 5.49
N THR A 165 9.86 10.60 4.48
CA THR A 165 10.62 11.55 3.67
C THR A 165 10.43 11.25 2.19
N GLY A 166 10.62 12.28 1.34
CA GLY A 166 10.43 12.13 -0.10
C GLY A 166 8.96 12.21 -0.54
N ARG A 167 8.68 11.72 -1.75
CA ARG A 167 7.36 11.83 -2.38
C ARG A 167 6.89 10.49 -2.92
N ALA A 168 5.62 10.19 -2.70
CA ALA A 168 4.88 9.13 -3.38
C ALA A 168 3.59 9.71 -3.96
N GLU A 169 3.15 9.22 -5.10
CA GLU A 169 1.95 9.66 -5.78
C GLU A 169 1.15 8.46 -6.26
N LEU A 170 -0.12 8.43 -5.92
CA LEU A 170 -1.09 7.45 -6.39
C LEU A 170 -2.06 8.15 -7.33
N GLU A 171 -2.02 7.79 -8.60
CA GLU A 171 -3.02 8.19 -9.59
C GLU A 171 -4.11 7.14 -9.69
N LEU A 172 -5.35 7.58 -9.59
CA LEU A 172 -6.55 6.79 -9.78
C LEU A 172 -7.12 7.18 -11.15
N ARG A 173 -6.94 6.33 -12.16
CA ARG A 173 -7.26 6.65 -13.56
C ARG A 173 -8.58 6.03 -13.98
N SER A 174 -9.42 6.81 -14.64
CA SER A 174 -10.70 6.38 -15.20
C SER A 174 -11.53 5.60 -14.19
N MET A 175 -11.66 6.16 -13.00
CA MET A 175 -12.39 5.50 -11.91
C MET A 175 -13.88 5.47 -12.21
N ALA A 176 -14.50 4.33 -11.93
CA ALA A 176 -15.94 4.16 -11.97
C ALA A 176 -16.43 3.41 -10.72
N SER A 177 -17.74 3.39 -10.52
CA SER A 177 -18.39 2.70 -9.41
C SER A 177 -19.76 2.19 -9.85
N SER A 178 -20.13 1.01 -9.39
CA SER A 178 -21.46 0.43 -9.64
C SER A 178 -22.61 1.23 -9.02
N LEU A 179 -22.31 2.17 -8.13
CA LEU A 179 -23.29 3.04 -7.48
C LEU A 179 -23.65 4.29 -8.31
N SER A 180 -23.01 4.49 -9.45
CA SER A 180 -23.29 5.60 -10.36
C SER A 180 -23.73 5.09 -11.72
N THR A 181 -24.59 5.84 -12.39
CA THR A 181 -24.97 5.57 -13.79
C THR A 181 -23.94 6.08 -14.81
N LEU A 182 -22.92 6.82 -14.35
CA LEU A 182 -21.83 7.30 -15.19
C LEU A 182 -20.83 6.17 -15.41
N GLU A 183 -20.40 5.99 -16.67
CA GLU A 183 -19.37 5.02 -17.02
C GLU A 183 -18.03 5.34 -16.37
N VAL A 184 -17.70 6.63 -16.25
CA VAL A 184 -16.48 7.13 -15.62
C VAL A 184 -16.85 8.28 -14.68
N LEU A 185 -16.40 8.16 -13.43
CA LEU A 185 -16.54 9.19 -12.41
C LEU A 185 -15.49 10.27 -12.56
N GLY A 186 -14.25 9.86 -12.86
CA GLY A 186 -13.11 10.75 -13.02
C GLY A 186 -11.76 10.09 -12.79
N SER A 187 -10.74 10.92 -12.84
CA SER A 187 -9.36 10.57 -12.50
C SER A 187 -8.86 11.47 -11.37
N TYR A 188 -8.14 10.89 -10.43
CA TYR A 188 -7.74 11.58 -9.20
C TYR A 188 -6.27 11.36 -8.94
N ARG A 189 -5.68 12.30 -8.20
CA ARG A 189 -4.29 12.22 -7.76
C ARG A 189 -4.24 12.37 -6.24
N LEU A 190 -3.68 11.38 -5.57
CA LEU A 190 -3.35 11.41 -4.16
C LEU A 190 -1.83 11.48 -4.02
N SER A 191 -1.32 12.59 -3.50
CA SER A 191 0.11 12.75 -3.22
C SER A 191 0.38 12.65 -1.74
N LEU A 192 1.47 11.96 -1.40
CA LEU A 192 2.03 11.86 -0.07
C LEU A 192 3.44 12.46 -0.11
N GLN A 193 3.66 13.50 0.67
CA GLN A 193 4.94 14.18 0.76
C GLN A 193 5.40 14.22 2.22
N GLY A 194 6.50 13.53 2.53
CA GLY A 194 7.20 13.67 3.79
C GLY A 194 7.84 15.04 3.91
N ASP A 195 7.86 15.60 5.10
CA ASP A 195 8.60 16.84 5.36
C ASP A 195 10.10 16.54 5.56
N GLU A 196 10.94 17.60 5.51
CA GLU A 196 12.38 17.45 5.67
C GLU A 196 12.79 17.00 7.08
N ARG A 197 11.94 17.24 8.08
CA ARG A 197 12.15 16.82 9.47
C ARG A 197 11.64 15.42 9.75
N GLY A 198 10.79 14.88 8.86
CA GLY A 198 10.21 13.56 8.97
C GLY A 198 9.07 13.46 9.98
N ASP A 199 8.65 14.56 10.62
CA ASP A 199 7.66 14.52 11.70
C ASP A 199 6.23 14.28 11.21
N ALA A 200 5.95 14.67 9.95
CA ALA A 200 4.65 14.48 9.32
C ALA A 200 4.79 14.24 7.82
N ALA A 201 3.87 13.45 7.27
CA ALA A 201 3.65 13.41 5.83
C ALA A 201 2.36 14.14 5.49
N ARG A 202 2.42 15.01 4.48
CA ARG A 202 1.24 15.72 3.96
C ARG A 202 0.58 14.87 2.90
N LEU A 203 -0.74 14.77 2.97
CA LEU A 203 -1.56 14.17 1.94
C LEU A 203 -2.34 15.26 1.22
N GLN A 204 -2.42 15.13 -0.10
CA GLN A 204 -3.27 15.98 -0.94
C GLN A 204 -4.02 15.13 -1.95
N LEU A 205 -5.32 15.28 -1.99
CA LEU A 205 -6.20 14.66 -2.97
C LEU A 205 -6.74 15.74 -3.89
N SER A 206 -6.65 15.52 -5.19
CA SER A 206 -7.21 16.41 -6.21
C SER A 206 -7.83 15.61 -7.34
N THR A 207 -8.84 16.18 -7.98
CA THR A 207 -9.39 15.68 -9.23
C THR A 207 -8.55 16.18 -10.38
N SER A 208 -8.13 15.27 -11.25
CA SER A 208 -7.47 15.61 -12.51
C SER A 208 -8.49 15.84 -13.63
N ASP A 209 -9.54 15.02 -13.65
CA ASP A 209 -10.62 15.09 -14.65
C ASP A 209 -11.84 14.29 -14.15
N GLY A 210 -13.05 14.66 -14.61
CA GLY A 210 -14.27 13.88 -14.42
C GLY A 210 -15.44 14.59 -13.80
N ALA A 211 -16.57 13.88 -13.71
CA ALA A 211 -17.83 14.39 -13.17
C ALA A 211 -17.85 14.44 -11.63
N LEU A 212 -17.21 13.50 -10.97
CA LEU A 212 -17.05 13.51 -9.50
C LEU A 212 -15.80 14.31 -9.13
N GLN A 213 -15.99 15.43 -8.49
CA GLN A 213 -14.94 16.31 -8.02
C GLN A 213 -14.56 15.96 -6.59
N LEU A 214 -13.31 15.57 -6.37
CA LEU A 214 -12.73 15.27 -5.06
C LEU A 214 -11.58 16.22 -4.77
N VAL A 215 -11.60 16.84 -3.62
CA VAL A 215 -10.49 17.65 -3.12
C VAL A 215 -10.34 17.38 -1.64
N GLY A 216 -9.11 17.29 -1.17
CA GLY A 216 -8.86 17.06 0.25
C GLY A 216 -7.40 17.22 0.61
N SER A 217 -7.16 17.37 1.90
CA SER A 217 -5.83 17.43 2.47
C SER A 217 -5.79 16.74 3.81
N GLY A 218 -4.61 16.31 4.19
CA GLY A 218 -4.42 15.63 5.46
C GLY A 218 -2.96 15.58 5.87
N SER A 219 -2.73 14.99 7.01
CA SER A 219 -1.40 14.74 7.53
C SER A 219 -1.35 13.35 8.20
N TRP A 220 -0.23 12.70 8.00
CA TRP A 220 0.09 11.47 8.72
C TRP A 220 1.20 11.79 9.72
N THR A 221 0.88 11.77 11.00
CA THR A 221 1.81 12.04 12.08
C THR A 221 1.96 10.81 12.97
N ALA A 222 3.18 10.34 13.16
CA ALA A 222 3.50 9.19 14.02
C ALA A 222 2.64 7.94 13.74
N SER A 223 1.47 7.83 14.37
CA SER A 223 0.54 6.70 14.24
C SER A 223 -0.87 7.12 13.79
N ARG A 224 -1.10 8.41 13.55
CA ARG A 224 -2.43 8.94 13.23
C ARG A 224 -2.47 9.55 11.84
N LEU A 225 -3.42 9.08 11.06
CA LEU A 225 -3.84 9.71 9.81
C LEU A 225 -5.00 10.65 10.12
N HIS A 226 -4.84 11.91 9.77
CA HIS A 226 -5.92 12.89 9.77
C HIS A 226 -6.12 13.40 8.35
N PHE A 227 -7.33 13.25 7.82
CA PHE A 227 -7.65 13.69 6.47
C PHE A 227 -9.04 14.30 6.43
N THR A 228 -9.15 15.43 5.77
CA THR A 228 -10.42 16.11 5.50
C THR A 228 -10.53 16.40 4.00
N GLY A 229 -11.72 16.20 3.46
CA GLY A 229 -11.96 16.41 2.05
C GLY A 229 -13.41 16.72 1.75
N GLN A 230 -13.64 17.06 0.49
CA GLN A 230 -14.95 17.35 -0.04
C GLN A 230 -15.14 16.63 -1.36
N ALA A 231 -16.35 16.15 -1.57
CA ALA A 231 -16.79 15.60 -2.84
C ALA A 231 -17.99 16.42 -3.34
N SER A 232 -18.01 16.68 -4.65
CA SER A 232 -19.13 17.35 -5.32
C SER A 232 -19.30 16.80 -6.73
N ALA A 233 -20.47 17.07 -7.33
CA ALA A 233 -20.71 16.78 -8.74
C ALA A 233 -20.30 17.98 -9.59
N ALA A 234 -19.74 17.73 -10.76
CA ALA A 234 -19.60 18.74 -11.80
C ALA A 234 -21.01 19.18 -12.30
N PRO A 235 -21.14 20.40 -12.82
CA PRO A 235 -22.41 20.90 -13.34
C PRO A 235 -23.05 19.92 -14.34
N GLY A 236 -24.33 19.61 -14.14
CA GLY A 236 -25.09 18.66 -14.96
C GLY A 236 -24.96 17.19 -14.58
N SER A 237 -24.12 16.82 -13.60
CA SER A 237 -23.93 15.44 -13.15
C SER A 237 -24.51 15.16 -11.76
N GLU A 238 -25.23 16.11 -11.18
CA GLU A 238 -25.70 16.08 -9.79
C GLU A 238 -26.65 14.90 -9.53
N SER A 239 -27.57 14.64 -10.45
CA SER A 239 -28.54 13.55 -10.33
C SER A 239 -27.87 12.17 -10.39
N ALA A 240 -26.92 11.99 -11.30
CA ALA A 240 -26.19 10.74 -11.48
C ALA A 240 -25.28 10.40 -10.29
N LEU A 241 -24.80 11.42 -9.57
CA LEU A 241 -23.88 11.29 -8.44
C LEU A 241 -24.54 11.40 -7.08
N SER A 242 -25.84 11.69 -7.01
CA SER A 242 -26.54 11.95 -5.74
C SER A 242 -26.43 10.80 -4.74
N ASN A 243 -26.63 9.57 -5.20
CA ASN A 243 -26.51 8.37 -4.37
C ASN A 243 -25.08 8.16 -3.87
N LEU A 244 -24.10 8.24 -4.77
CA LEU A 244 -22.68 8.08 -4.45
C LEU A 244 -22.23 9.12 -3.41
N LEU A 245 -22.59 10.39 -3.59
CA LEU A 245 -22.25 11.47 -2.68
C LEU A 245 -22.87 11.30 -1.27
N ASN A 246 -23.99 10.61 -1.14
CA ASN A 246 -24.58 10.29 0.17
C ASN A 246 -23.83 9.18 0.91
N ILE A 247 -23.10 8.33 0.17
CA ILE A 247 -22.39 7.16 0.75
C ILE A 247 -20.93 7.51 1.10
N ILE A 248 -20.27 8.33 0.28
CA ILE A 248 -18.82 8.60 0.45
C ILE A 248 -18.50 9.61 1.55
N GLY A 249 -19.50 10.33 2.07
CA GLY A 249 -19.28 11.29 3.13
C GLY A 249 -20.58 11.86 3.72
N ARG A 250 -20.45 12.78 4.67
CA ARG A 250 -21.58 13.47 5.27
C ARG A 250 -22.10 14.55 4.34
N ARG A 251 -23.32 14.41 3.85
CA ARG A 251 -23.96 15.36 2.94
C ARG A 251 -24.18 16.72 3.61
N GLN A 252 -23.76 17.79 2.92
CA GLN A 252 -24.00 19.18 3.31
C GLN A 252 -24.32 20.01 2.06
N GLY A 253 -25.61 20.13 1.73
CA GLY A 253 -26.05 20.76 0.49
C GLY A 253 -25.55 20.04 -0.75
N ALA A 254 -24.84 20.73 -1.63
CA ALA A 254 -24.23 20.17 -2.84
C ALA A 254 -22.94 19.39 -2.57
N LEU A 255 -22.35 19.55 -1.39
CA LEU A 255 -21.10 18.92 -1.01
C LEU A 255 -21.33 17.68 -0.16
N SER A 256 -20.37 16.76 -0.20
CA SER A 256 -20.23 15.65 0.74
C SER A 256 -18.89 15.78 1.45
N LEU A 257 -18.93 15.92 2.78
CA LEU A 257 -17.72 16.09 3.60
C LEU A 257 -17.16 14.73 3.99
N ILE A 258 -15.87 14.55 3.76
CA ILE A 258 -15.10 13.34 4.08
C ILE A 258 -14.19 13.69 5.23
N SER A 259 -14.19 12.88 6.30
CA SER A 259 -13.27 13.03 7.43
C SER A 259 -12.78 11.65 7.86
N ILE A 260 -11.46 11.52 8.06
CA ILE A 260 -10.79 10.31 8.54
C ILE A 260 -9.84 10.73 9.65
N GLY A 261 -9.93 10.10 10.82
CA GLY A 261 -9.07 10.34 11.98
C GLY A 261 -9.65 11.24 13.04
#